data_0e8e721c3b8c9ba0b02a68094002cf7f
#
_entry.id   0e8e721c3b8c9ba0b02a68094002cf7f
#
_cell.length_a   1.000
_cell.length_b   1.000
_cell.length_c   1.000
_cell.angle_alpha   90.00
_cell.angle_beta   90.00
_cell.angle_gamma   90.00
#
_symmetry.space_group_name_H-M   'P 1'
#
loop_
_entity.id
_entity.type
_entity.pdbx_description
1 polymer ?
#
loop_
_entity_poly.entity_id
_entity_poly.type
_entity_poly.pdbx_seq_one_letter_code
_entity_poly.pdbx_strand_id
1 'polypeptide(L)'
;MKRKRRSSPARSAMKLLCLVLGVILAVMVSTTVYFQSQVGLLPSLEELQLPSLPQLSFGAKDDQIGGPGSHIVNILLIGQDRREGEERARSDSMILCTFNKRTKQITMTSFLRDLYVPIPGHGSNRINAAYTLGGMKLLDKTLRENFGIYIDGNVEVDFGHFAQIIDLLGGVDMELRQDEANFINKETGSDLSAGMQRLNGEQALMYSRIRKLDSDGDFSRTDRQRKVMSALFQAYKNSGINTMLSLVKQILPMVDTDMGTIEMMLLAMELVPMLSQAEVVSQHVPAAGTYTDQNIQGMSVLVPDTDAVRQMLENTLLDTAAVS
;
A
#
# COMPACT_ATOMS: atom_id res chain seq x y z
N MET A 1 43.87 12.68 -0.28
CA MET A 1 42.87 11.71 0.21
C MET A 1 41.49 12.35 0.16
N LYS A 2 40.63 11.96 -0.82
CA LYS A 2 39.26 12.46 -0.94
C LYS A 2 38.36 11.63 -0.04
N ARG A 3 37.78 12.22 1.00
CA ARG A 3 36.75 11.61 1.86
C ARG A 3 35.51 11.34 1.05
N LYS A 4 35.19 10.07 0.75
CA LYS A 4 33.87 9.65 0.25
C LYS A 4 32.81 10.01 1.31
N ARG A 5 31.93 10.96 0.99
CA ARG A 5 30.71 11.22 1.79
C ARG A 5 29.82 9.97 1.72
N ARG A 6 29.69 9.26 2.84
CA ARG A 6 28.68 8.21 3.02
C ARG A 6 27.30 8.90 2.98
N SER A 7 26.47 8.55 2.01
CA SER A 7 25.08 8.97 1.98
C SER A 7 24.35 8.38 3.20
N SER A 8 23.51 9.16 3.88
CA SER A 8 22.76 8.70 5.04
C SER A 8 21.75 7.61 4.62
N PRO A 9 21.50 6.58 5.45
CA PRO A 9 20.55 5.48 5.12
C PRO A 9 19.13 5.98 4.83
N ALA A 10 18.68 7.08 5.43
CA ALA A 10 17.39 7.71 5.16
C ALA A 10 17.25 8.22 3.71
N ARG A 11 18.32 8.83 3.13
CA ARG A 11 18.30 9.25 1.71
C ARG A 11 18.26 8.07 0.74
N SER A 12 18.63 6.91 1.19
CA SER A 12 18.65 5.69 0.39
C SER A 12 17.29 4.98 0.41
N ALA A 13 16.62 4.93 1.56
CA ALA A 13 15.26 4.41 1.70
C ALA A 13 14.26 5.20 0.84
N MET A 14 14.46 6.51 0.77
CA MET A 14 13.61 7.45 0.05
C MET A 14 13.59 7.26 -1.46
N LYS A 15 14.75 7.03 -2.07
CA LYS A 15 14.82 6.85 -3.54
C LYS A 15 14.06 5.63 -4.03
N LEU A 16 13.70 4.77 -3.15
CA LEU A 16 13.23 3.45 -3.43
C LEU A 16 11.71 3.29 -3.36
N LEU A 17 11.04 3.93 -2.40
CA LEU A 17 9.58 4.09 -2.43
C LEU A 17 9.15 4.77 -3.73
N CYS A 18 9.94 5.77 -4.13
CA CYS A 18 9.82 6.40 -5.44
C CYS A 18 9.85 5.40 -6.59
N LEU A 19 10.54 4.31 -6.43
CA LEU A 19 10.79 3.38 -7.51
C LEU A 19 9.69 2.33 -7.63
N VAL A 20 9.14 1.80 -6.54
CA VAL A 20 7.98 0.87 -6.62
C VAL A 20 6.72 1.62 -7.02
N LEU A 21 6.55 2.83 -6.54
CA LEU A 21 5.51 3.70 -7.07
C LEU A 21 5.80 4.16 -8.49
N GLY A 22 7.04 4.48 -8.82
CA GLY A 22 7.47 4.68 -10.19
C GLY A 22 7.29 3.43 -11.06
N VAL A 23 7.34 2.23 -10.47
CA VAL A 23 7.08 0.97 -11.17
C VAL A 23 5.59 0.71 -11.30
N ILE A 24 4.81 0.83 -10.24
CA ILE A 24 3.34 0.82 -10.35
C ILE A 24 2.91 1.87 -11.39
N LEU A 25 3.52 3.03 -11.37
CA LEU A 25 3.25 4.12 -12.27
C LEU A 25 3.80 3.93 -13.70
N ALA A 26 4.99 3.39 -13.88
CA ALA A 26 5.54 3.05 -15.20
C ALA A 26 4.81 1.85 -15.83
N VAL A 27 4.22 0.96 -15.01
CA VAL A 27 3.25 -0.08 -15.44
C VAL A 27 2.08 0.57 -16.12
N MET A 28 1.56 1.59 -15.49
CA MET A 28 0.40 2.33 -15.97
C MET A 28 0.69 3.01 -17.32
N VAL A 29 1.84 3.66 -17.46
CA VAL A 29 2.25 4.33 -18.70
C VAL A 29 2.61 3.32 -19.79
N SER A 30 3.31 2.23 -19.47
CA SER A 30 3.75 1.28 -20.51
C SER A 30 2.63 0.38 -21.03
N THR A 31 1.58 0.10 -20.25
CA THR A 31 0.38 -0.59 -20.77
C THR A 31 -0.38 0.29 -21.74
N THR A 32 -0.45 1.59 -21.51
CA THR A 32 -1.08 2.53 -22.45
C THR A 32 -0.30 2.56 -23.77
N VAL A 33 1.03 2.65 -23.70
CA VAL A 33 1.91 2.67 -24.90
C VAL A 33 1.90 1.30 -25.61
N TYR A 34 1.84 0.18 -24.87
CA TYR A 34 1.78 -1.17 -25.47
C TYR A 34 0.42 -1.44 -26.12
N PHE A 35 -0.69 -1.12 -25.47
CA PHE A 35 -2.03 -1.22 -26.07
C PHE A 35 -2.13 -0.34 -27.33
N GLN A 36 -1.57 0.84 -27.28
CA GLN A 36 -1.51 1.77 -28.39
C GLN A 36 -0.64 1.25 -29.55
N SER A 37 0.47 0.56 -29.27
CA SER A 37 1.32 -0.06 -30.29
C SER A 37 0.72 -1.32 -30.92
N GLN A 38 -0.17 -2.04 -30.22
CA GLN A 38 -0.83 -3.24 -30.74
C GLN A 38 -2.12 -2.94 -31.53
N VAL A 39 -2.81 -1.84 -31.20
CA VAL A 39 -4.11 -1.52 -31.81
C VAL A 39 -3.99 -0.59 -33.01
N GLY A 40 -2.81 0.01 -33.27
CA GLY A 40 -2.56 0.80 -34.48
C GLY A 40 -3.44 2.07 -34.63
N LEU A 41 -4.14 2.46 -33.57
CA LEU A 41 -5.03 3.62 -33.53
C LEU A 41 -4.45 4.68 -32.62
N LEU A 42 -3.47 5.44 -33.15
CA LEU A 42 -3.17 6.77 -32.63
C LEU A 42 -4.02 7.79 -33.40
N PRO A 43 -5.05 8.37 -32.82
CA PRO A 43 -5.43 9.70 -33.24
C PRO A 43 -4.24 10.62 -32.92
N SER A 44 -3.84 11.48 -33.83
CA SER A 44 -2.87 12.52 -33.55
C SER A 44 -3.35 13.31 -32.32
N LEU A 45 -2.41 13.85 -31.53
CA LEU A 45 -2.73 14.68 -30.36
C LEU A 45 -3.67 15.86 -30.69
N GLU A 46 -3.79 16.22 -31.97
CA GLU A 46 -4.71 17.25 -32.51
C GLU A 46 -6.16 16.70 -32.72
N GLU A 47 -6.36 15.39 -32.88
CA GLU A 47 -7.69 14.77 -33.01
C GLU A 47 -8.32 14.35 -31.67
N LEU A 48 -7.56 14.32 -30.60
CA LEU A 48 -8.09 14.32 -29.25
C LEU A 48 -8.72 15.71 -28.99
N GLN A 49 -9.97 15.88 -29.46
CA GLN A 49 -10.87 16.79 -28.77
C GLN A 49 -11.01 16.24 -27.36
N LEU A 50 -10.07 16.64 -26.50
CA LEU A 50 -10.23 16.51 -25.05
C LEU A 50 -11.59 17.15 -24.78
N PRO A 51 -12.63 16.38 -24.33
CA PRO A 51 -13.81 17.03 -23.83
C PRO A 51 -13.25 18.03 -22.84
N SER A 52 -13.68 19.31 -22.98
CA SER A 52 -13.34 20.35 -22.00
C SER A 52 -13.50 19.68 -20.66
N LEU A 53 -12.36 19.42 -19.97
CA LEU A 53 -12.36 18.79 -18.66
C LEU A 53 -13.48 19.50 -17.92
N PRO A 54 -14.54 18.83 -17.45
CA PRO A 54 -15.50 19.52 -16.65
C PRO A 54 -14.61 20.25 -15.64
N GLN A 55 -14.77 21.54 -15.48
CA GLN A 55 -14.23 22.23 -14.31
C GLN A 55 -14.98 21.59 -13.18
N LEU A 56 -14.45 20.46 -12.75
CA LEU A 56 -14.84 19.78 -11.55
C LEU A 56 -14.47 20.78 -10.47
N SER A 57 -15.44 21.62 -10.12
CA SER A 57 -15.38 22.45 -8.92
C SER A 57 -15.43 21.48 -7.76
N PHE A 58 -14.27 20.92 -7.47
CA PHE A 58 -14.02 20.05 -6.34
C PHE A 58 -13.91 20.96 -5.11
N GLY A 59 -15.04 21.26 -4.54
CA GLY A 59 -15.06 21.60 -3.13
C GLY A 59 -14.62 20.34 -2.39
N ALA A 60 -13.32 20.23 -2.08
CA ALA A 60 -12.91 19.35 -1.01
C ALA A 60 -13.81 19.69 0.17
N LYS A 61 -14.59 18.73 0.68
CA LYS A 61 -15.23 18.93 1.96
C LYS A 61 -14.11 19.07 2.97
N ASP A 62 -14.12 20.12 3.76
CA ASP A 62 -13.07 20.44 4.74
C ASP A 62 -12.83 19.33 5.79
N ASP A 63 -13.60 18.24 5.73
CA ASP A 63 -13.60 17.11 6.65
C ASP A 63 -13.02 15.80 6.06
N GLN A 64 -12.35 15.85 4.88
CA GLN A 64 -11.80 14.67 4.24
C GLN A 64 -10.29 14.75 3.98
N ILE A 65 -9.59 13.64 4.25
CA ILE A 65 -8.17 13.46 3.93
C ILE A 65 -8.07 12.94 2.49
N GLY A 66 -7.67 13.79 1.56
CA GLY A 66 -7.54 13.45 0.15
C GLY A 66 -8.78 13.79 -0.68
N GLY A 67 -8.82 13.27 -1.89
CA GLY A 67 -9.89 13.48 -2.85
C GLY A 67 -9.53 14.45 -3.96
N PRO A 68 -10.43 14.60 -4.95
CA PRO A 68 -10.19 15.36 -6.16
C PRO A 68 -9.76 16.81 -5.88
N GLY A 69 -8.65 17.23 -6.47
CA GLY A 69 -8.08 18.57 -6.25
C GLY A 69 -7.23 18.72 -4.98
N SER A 70 -7.14 17.69 -4.15
CA SER A 70 -6.28 17.68 -2.97
C SER A 70 -4.79 17.57 -3.32
N HIS A 71 -3.93 18.05 -2.42
CA HIS A 71 -2.50 17.75 -2.47
C HIS A 71 -2.16 16.36 -1.88
N ILE A 72 -3.16 15.66 -1.36
CA ILE A 72 -3.08 14.30 -0.84
C ILE A 72 -3.64 13.33 -1.88
N VAL A 73 -2.94 12.24 -2.12
CA VAL A 73 -3.39 11.09 -2.92
C VAL A 73 -3.29 9.84 -2.07
N ASN A 74 -4.36 9.06 -2.03
CA ASN A 74 -4.49 7.87 -1.21
C ASN A 74 -4.69 6.62 -2.08
N ILE A 75 -3.74 5.70 -2.07
CA ILE A 75 -3.83 4.40 -2.73
C ILE A 75 -3.92 3.32 -1.66
N LEU A 76 -4.99 2.53 -1.70
CA LEU A 76 -5.19 1.42 -0.77
C LEU A 76 -4.66 0.11 -1.36
N LEU A 77 -3.67 -0.47 -0.69
CA LEU A 77 -3.15 -1.79 -1.01
C LEU A 77 -3.91 -2.85 -0.20
N ILE A 78 -4.50 -3.82 -0.89
CA ILE A 78 -5.33 -4.86 -0.30
C ILE A 78 -4.66 -6.21 -0.54
N GLY A 79 -4.31 -6.90 0.55
CA GLY A 79 -3.81 -8.28 0.50
C GLY A 79 -4.90 -9.26 0.94
N GLN A 80 -5.18 -10.28 0.14
CA GLN A 80 -6.17 -11.29 0.49
C GLN A 80 -5.61 -12.72 0.43
N ASP A 81 -6.12 -13.59 1.31
CA ASP A 81 -5.88 -15.03 1.29
C ASP A 81 -6.99 -15.71 0.46
N ARG A 82 -6.97 -15.47 -0.87
CA ARG A 82 -7.93 -16.07 -1.79
C ARG A 82 -7.50 -17.48 -2.15
N ARG A 83 -8.39 -18.42 -1.94
CA ARG A 83 -8.20 -19.81 -2.39
C ARG A 83 -8.77 -19.99 -3.79
N GLU A 84 -8.24 -20.99 -4.49
CA GLU A 84 -8.75 -21.33 -5.83
C GLU A 84 -10.26 -21.63 -5.78
N GLY A 85 -11.03 -20.90 -6.63
CA GLY A 85 -12.50 -21.00 -6.67
C GLY A 85 -13.25 -20.03 -5.76
N GLU A 86 -12.59 -19.24 -4.93
CA GLU A 86 -13.23 -18.16 -4.16
C GLU A 86 -13.24 -16.86 -4.97
N GLU A 87 -14.39 -16.24 -5.10
CA GLU A 87 -14.54 -14.95 -5.79
C GLU A 87 -13.91 -13.81 -4.97
N ARG A 88 -14.05 -13.86 -3.64
CA ARG A 88 -13.46 -12.91 -2.68
C ARG A 88 -13.17 -13.59 -1.36
N ALA A 89 -11.99 -13.33 -0.82
CA ALA A 89 -11.62 -13.67 0.55
C ALA A 89 -11.70 -12.42 1.45
N ARG A 90 -11.38 -12.57 2.73
CA ARG A 90 -11.24 -11.42 3.63
C ARG A 90 -9.94 -10.68 3.31
N SER A 91 -9.97 -9.34 3.37
CA SER A 91 -8.75 -8.55 3.32
C SER A 91 -7.96 -8.76 4.61
N ASP A 92 -6.87 -9.52 4.52
CA ASP A 92 -6.00 -9.79 5.66
C ASP A 92 -4.92 -8.72 5.84
N SER A 93 -4.67 -7.92 4.82
CA SER A 93 -3.80 -6.75 4.84
C SER A 93 -4.51 -5.57 4.17
N MET A 94 -4.48 -4.41 4.81
CA MET A 94 -5.01 -3.15 4.30
C MET A 94 -3.98 -2.08 4.63
N ILE A 95 -3.21 -1.64 3.62
CA ILE A 95 -2.16 -0.63 3.77
C ILE A 95 -2.51 0.56 2.89
N LEU A 96 -2.83 1.67 3.52
CA LEU A 96 -3.03 2.94 2.83
C LEU A 96 -1.67 3.59 2.57
N CYS A 97 -1.37 3.83 1.31
CA CYS A 97 -0.24 4.63 0.88
C CYS A 97 -0.72 6.05 0.59
N THR A 98 -0.43 6.97 1.50
CA THR A 98 -0.80 8.39 1.38
C THR A 98 0.38 9.19 0.85
N PHE A 99 0.17 9.88 -0.25
CA PHE A 99 1.14 10.76 -0.91
C PHE A 99 0.79 12.20 -0.62
N ASN A 100 1.56 12.86 0.23
CA ASN A 100 1.44 14.29 0.44
C ASN A 100 2.37 15.02 -0.55
N LYS A 101 1.79 15.62 -1.59
CA LYS A 101 2.53 16.32 -2.66
C LYS A 101 3.20 17.60 -2.17
N ARG A 102 2.69 18.19 -1.08
CA ARG A 102 3.22 19.43 -0.52
C ARG A 102 4.47 19.18 0.32
N THR A 103 4.40 18.25 1.27
CA THR A 103 5.54 17.88 2.13
C THR A 103 6.49 16.91 1.46
N LYS A 104 6.07 16.28 0.34
CA LYS A 104 6.79 15.17 -0.31
C LYS A 104 6.98 13.99 0.64
N GLN A 105 6.01 13.75 1.48
CA GLN A 105 5.98 12.61 2.39
C GLN A 105 5.07 11.52 1.84
N ILE A 106 5.47 10.27 2.05
CA ILE A 106 4.68 9.10 1.78
C ILE A 106 4.48 8.37 3.09
N THR A 107 3.23 8.25 3.51
CA THR A 107 2.88 7.57 4.76
C THR A 107 2.22 6.24 4.45
N MET A 108 2.78 5.14 4.96
CA MET A 108 2.15 3.82 4.92
C MET A 108 1.38 3.60 6.22
N THR A 109 0.06 3.56 6.14
CA THR A 109 -0.84 3.34 7.27
C THR A 109 -1.49 1.97 7.16
N SER A 110 -1.17 1.04 8.07
CA SER A 110 -1.85 -0.26 8.14
C SER A 110 -3.13 -0.16 8.96
N PHE A 111 -4.28 -0.53 8.40
CA PHE A 111 -5.51 -0.73 9.15
C PHE A 111 -5.56 -2.17 9.68
N LEU A 112 -5.65 -2.32 11.00
CA LEU A 112 -5.80 -3.64 11.60
C LEU A 112 -7.16 -4.22 11.23
N ARG A 113 -7.18 -5.45 10.74
CA ARG A 113 -8.38 -6.12 10.22
C ARG A 113 -9.48 -6.33 11.27
N ASP A 114 -9.10 -6.39 12.55
CA ASP A 114 -9.99 -6.63 13.70
C ASP A 114 -10.61 -5.34 14.26
N LEU A 115 -10.38 -4.17 13.62
CA LEU A 115 -11.09 -2.91 13.91
C LEU A 115 -12.60 -3.11 13.78
N TYR A 116 -13.34 -2.83 14.86
CA TYR A 116 -14.80 -2.95 14.88
C TYR A 116 -15.43 -1.61 14.59
N VAL A 117 -16.00 -1.49 13.40
CA VAL A 117 -16.54 -0.21 12.89
C VAL A 117 -17.89 -0.41 12.23
N PRO A 118 -18.75 0.62 12.16
CA PRO A 118 -19.91 0.62 11.30
C PRO A 118 -19.53 0.39 9.84
N ILE A 119 -20.17 -0.60 9.19
CA ILE A 119 -20.05 -0.86 7.76
C ILE A 119 -21.34 -0.39 7.09
N PRO A 120 -21.28 0.55 6.15
CA PRO A 120 -22.47 1.15 5.54
C PRO A 120 -23.44 0.10 4.96
N GLY A 121 -24.67 0.07 5.45
CA GLY A 121 -25.70 -0.89 5.05
C GLY A 121 -25.60 -2.30 5.68
N HIS A 122 -24.62 -2.58 6.54
CA HIS A 122 -24.38 -3.91 7.11
C HIS A 122 -24.21 -3.95 8.63
N GLY A 123 -24.47 -2.82 9.35
CA GLY A 123 -24.23 -2.71 10.77
C GLY A 123 -22.75 -2.66 11.12
N SER A 124 -22.40 -2.90 12.39
CA SER A 124 -21.00 -2.89 12.84
C SER A 124 -20.36 -4.28 12.75
N ASN A 125 -19.14 -4.36 12.25
CA ASN A 125 -18.36 -5.59 12.15
C ASN A 125 -16.85 -5.25 12.11
N ARG A 126 -16.00 -6.28 12.07
CA ARG A 126 -14.58 -6.11 11.77
C ARG A 126 -14.43 -5.45 10.39
N ILE A 127 -13.54 -4.49 10.26
CA ILE A 127 -13.37 -3.69 9.03
C ILE A 127 -13.08 -4.56 7.79
N ASN A 128 -12.36 -5.67 7.95
CA ASN A 128 -12.07 -6.59 6.85
C ASN A 128 -13.32 -7.28 6.27
N ALA A 129 -14.43 -7.29 7.00
CA ALA A 129 -15.71 -7.80 6.49
C ALA A 129 -16.29 -6.88 5.41
N ALA A 130 -15.98 -5.58 5.42
CA ALA A 130 -16.44 -4.66 4.40
C ALA A 130 -15.99 -5.09 3.00
N TYR A 131 -14.73 -5.56 2.88
CA TYR A 131 -14.22 -6.08 1.62
C TYR A 131 -14.97 -7.34 1.16
N THR A 132 -15.18 -8.30 2.04
CA THR A 132 -15.93 -9.54 1.72
C THR A 132 -17.37 -9.26 1.31
N LEU A 133 -18.03 -8.28 1.95
CA LEU A 133 -19.43 -7.93 1.73
C LEU A 133 -19.65 -7.12 0.45
N GLY A 134 -18.74 -6.22 0.09
CA GLY A 134 -18.95 -5.30 -1.03
C GLY A 134 -17.71 -4.89 -1.81
N GLY A 135 -16.58 -5.61 -1.63
CA GLY A 135 -15.32 -5.35 -2.34
C GLY A 135 -14.69 -4.00 -1.99
N MET A 136 -13.83 -3.52 -2.89
CA MET A 136 -13.13 -2.24 -2.76
C MET A 136 -14.09 -1.09 -2.45
N LYS A 137 -15.20 -0.98 -3.19
CA LYS A 137 -16.17 0.13 -3.03
C LYS A 137 -16.77 0.23 -1.63
N LEU A 138 -17.11 -0.89 -1.01
CA LEU A 138 -17.66 -0.87 0.35
C LEU A 138 -16.57 -0.63 1.39
N LEU A 139 -15.36 -1.13 1.16
CA LEU A 139 -14.21 -0.85 2.02
C LEU A 139 -13.85 0.65 1.98
N ASP A 140 -13.76 1.26 0.79
CA ASP A 140 -13.52 2.70 0.63
C ASP A 140 -14.58 3.54 1.33
N LYS A 141 -15.86 3.18 1.13
CA LYS A 141 -16.96 3.84 1.81
C LYS A 141 -16.85 3.71 3.34
N THR A 142 -16.44 2.55 3.82
CA THR A 142 -16.24 2.30 5.25
C THR A 142 -15.09 3.14 5.81
N LEU A 143 -13.96 3.22 5.11
CA LEU A 143 -12.83 4.08 5.50
C LEU A 143 -13.20 5.57 5.50
N ARG A 144 -13.98 6.00 4.51
CA ARG A 144 -14.44 7.39 4.41
C ARG A 144 -15.39 7.77 5.53
N GLU A 145 -16.42 6.94 5.79
CA GLU A 145 -17.43 7.27 6.78
C GLU A 145 -16.89 7.20 8.22
N ASN A 146 -15.97 6.27 8.50
CA ASN A 146 -15.40 6.14 9.83
C ASN A 146 -14.21 7.09 10.06
N PHE A 147 -13.34 7.26 9.08
CA PHE A 147 -12.04 7.93 9.30
C PHE A 147 -11.81 9.16 8.42
N GLY A 148 -12.78 9.56 7.61
CA GLY A 148 -12.66 10.75 6.76
C GLY A 148 -11.68 10.58 5.58
N ILE A 149 -11.28 9.37 5.23
CA ILE A 149 -10.28 9.10 4.19
C ILE A 149 -10.97 8.92 2.83
N TYR A 150 -10.55 9.69 1.85
CA TYR A 150 -10.91 9.46 0.46
C TYR A 150 -9.85 8.57 -0.20
N ILE A 151 -10.27 7.48 -0.85
CA ILE A 151 -9.40 6.58 -1.60
C ILE A 151 -9.44 6.97 -3.07
N ASP A 152 -8.28 7.27 -3.66
CA ASP A 152 -8.13 7.65 -5.06
C ASP A 152 -7.99 6.41 -5.97
N GLY A 153 -7.57 5.28 -5.41
CA GLY A 153 -7.51 4.01 -6.12
C GLY A 153 -7.14 2.84 -5.23
N ASN A 154 -7.49 1.65 -5.67
CA ASN A 154 -7.19 0.41 -4.98
C ASN A 154 -6.27 -0.47 -5.81
N VAL A 155 -5.35 -1.17 -5.15
CA VAL A 155 -4.51 -2.23 -5.72
C VAL A 155 -4.62 -3.45 -4.84
N GLU A 156 -5.08 -4.55 -5.42
CA GLU A 156 -5.27 -5.82 -4.73
C GLU A 156 -4.29 -6.86 -5.23
N VAL A 157 -3.74 -7.64 -4.31
CA VAL A 157 -2.87 -8.76 -4.60
C VAL A 157 -3.22 -9.94 -3.70
N ASP A 158 -3.32 -11.14 -4.27
CA ASP A 158 -3.40 -12.35 -3.47
C ASP A 158 -2.00 -12.83 -3.02
N PHE A 159 -1.97 -13.73 -2.04
CA PHE A 159 -0.72 -14.20 -1.46
C PHE A 159 0.16 -14.99 -2.43
N GLY A 160 -0.44 -15.69 -3.39
CA GLY A 160 0.31 -16.41 -4.43
C GLY A 160 1.02 -15.45 -5.37
N HIS A 161 0.31 -14.46 -5.87
CA HIS A 161 0.89 -13.41 -6.71
C HIS A 161 1.88 -12.55 -5.94
N PHE A 162 1.64 -12.25 -4.66
CA PHE A 162 2.60 -11.54 -3.81
C PHE A 162 3.95 -12.28 -3.76
N ALA A 163 3.94 -13.60 -3.52
CA ALA A 163 5.17 -14.39 -3.53
C ALA A 163 5.85 -14.39 -4.91
N GLN A 164 5.07 -14.57 -5.98
CA GLN A 164 5.60 -14.52 -7.35
C GLN A 164 6.21 -13.16 -7.69
N ILE A 165 5.61 -12.06 -7.25
CA ILE A 165 6.16 -10.71 -7.42
C ILE A 165 7.52 -10.60 -6.73
N ILE A 166 7.65 -11.10 -5.49
CA ILE A 166 8.93 -11.09 -4.77
C ILE A 166 9.98 -11.91 -5.51
N ASP A 167 9.64 -13.11 -6.01
CA ASP A 167 10.55 -13.96 -6.77
C ASP A 167 10.98 -13.29 -8.08
N LEU A 168 10.05 -12.66 -8.78
CA LEU A 168 10.30 -11.88 -9.99
C LEU A 168 11.30 -10.75 -9.74
N LEU A 169 11.25 -10.17 -8.54
CA LEU A 169 12.17 -9.14 -8.05
C LEU A 169 13.52 -9.72 -7.61
N GLY A 170 13.69 -11.03 -7.64
CA GLY A 170 14.89 -11.72 -7.18
C GLY A 170 15.01 -11.79 -5.66
N GLY A 171 13.91 -11.69 -4.93
CA GLY A 171 13.84 -11.74 -3.47
C GLY A 171 14.01 -10.40 -2.79
N VAL A 172 13.87 -10.40 -1.45
CA VAL A 172 14.01 -9.21 -0.59
C VAL A 172 15.01 -9.43 0.52
N ASP A 173 15.80 -8.41 0.84
CA ASP A 173 16.75 -8.43 1.94
C ASP A 173 16.05 -8.03 3.24
N MET A 174 16.01 -8.94 4.21
CA MET A 174 15.34 -8.77 5.49
C MET A 174 16.29 -9.07 6.64
N GLU A 175 16.24 -8.26 7.69
CA GLU A 175 16.91 -8.57 8.94
C GLU A 175 15.99 -9.44 9.81
N LEU A 176 16.38 -10.69 10.04
CA LEU A 176 15.60 -11.67 10.79
C LEU A 176 16.10 -11.81 12.22
N ARG A 177 15.17 -11.95 13.15
CA ARG A 177 15.46 -12.49 14.48
C ARG A 177 15.61 -14.02 14.38
N GLN A 178 16.25 -14.64 15.37
CA GLN A 178 16.45 -16.10 15.38
C GLN A 178 15.14 -16.89 15.42
N ASP A 179 14.15 -16.41 16.18
CA ASP A 179 12.83 -17.02 16.27
C ASP A 179 12.03 -16.91 14.95
N GLU A 180 12.19 -15.81 14.22
CA GLU A 180 11.60 -15.60 12.89
C GLU A 180 12.24 -16.55 11.85
N ALA A 181 13.57 -16.64 11.84
CA ALA A 181 14.29 -17.57 10.98
C ALA A 181 13.85 -19.04 11.25
N ASN A 182 13.80 -19.44 12.51
CA ASN A 182 13.35 -20.77 12.90
C ASN A 182 11.90 -21.07 12.46
N PHE A 183 11.01 -20.06 12.57
CA PHE A 183 9.63 -20.20 12.12
C PHE A 183 9.56 -20.41 10.60
N ILE A 184 10.25 -19.56 9.83
CA ILE A 184 10.27 -19.66 8.36
C ILE A 184 10.86 -21.00 7.94
N ASN A 185 11.99 -21.41 8.51
CA ASN A 185 12.64 -22.70 8.22
C ASN A 185 11.71 -23.88 8.43
N LYS A 186 10.95 -23.87 9.54
CA LYS A 186 9.97 -24.92 9.85
C LYS A 186 8.87 -24.99 8.79
N GLU A 187 8.36 -23.85 8.31
CA GLU A 187 7.21 -23.80 7.40
C GLU A 187 7.63 -24.01 5.93
N THR A 188 8.87 -23.65 5.55
CA THR A 188 9.33 -23.68 4.16
C THR A 188 10.44 -24.71 3.90
N GLY A 189 10.95 -25.39 4.93
CA GLY A 189 12.10 -26.30 4.78
C GLY A 189 13.42 -25.61 4.46
N SER A 190 13.53 -24.31 4.73
CA SER A 190 14.74 -23.50 4.49
C SER A 190 15.77 -23.65 5.61
N ASP A 191 16.96 -23.04 5.42
CA ASP A 191 18.04 -22.99 6.41
C ASP A 191 18.52 -21.54 6.59
N LEU A 192 17.59 -20.67 7.03
CA LEU A 192 17.84 -19.26 7.33
C LEU A 192 18.42 -19.12 8.75
N SER A 193 19.24 -18.09 8.94
CA SER A 193 19.82 -17.71 10.22
C SER A 193 19.34 -16.32 10.65
N ALA A 194 19.58 -15.93 11.90
CA ALA A 194 19.41 -14.55 12.34
C ALA A 194 20.34 -13.58 11.59
N GLY A 195 19.92 -12.33 11.47
CA GLY A 195 20.61 -11.27 10.73
C GLY A 195 20.05 -11.05 9.34
N MET A 196 20.83 -10.38 8.49
CA MET A 196 20.41 -10.06 7.13
C MET A 196 20.35 -11.32 6.27
N GLN A 197 19.16 -11.62 5.75
CA GLN A 197 18.87 -12.75 4.89
C GLN A 197 18.14 -12.28 3.64
N ARG A 198 18.42 -12.92 2.51
CA ARG A 198 17.66 -12.69 1.27
C ARG A 198 16.53 -13.73 1.20
N LEU A 199 15.31 -13.25 1.35
CA LEU A 199 14.13 -14.08 1.32
C LEU A 199 13.59 -14.20 -0.11
N ASN A 200 13.22 -15.40 -0.53
CA ASN A 200 12.39 -15.63 -1.71
C ASN A 200 10.91 -15.31 -1.41
N GLY A 201 10.04 -15.44 -2.42
CA GLY A 201 8.62 -15.09 -2.29
C GLY A 201 7.89 -15.88 -1.21
N GLU A 202 8.12 -17.20 -1.13
CA GLU A 202 7.52 -18.06 -0.11
C GLU A 202 7.98 -17.69 1.30
N GLN A 203 9.28 -17.49 1.48
CA GLN A 203 9.87 -17.11 2.78
C GLN A 203 9.38 -15.73 3.24
N ALA A 204 9.31 -14.75 2.34
CA ALA A 204 8.81 -13.43 2.63
C ALA A 204 7.30 -13.43 2.93
N LEU A 205 6.53 -14.27 2.23
CA LEU A 205 5.12 -14.48 2.55
C LEU A 205 4.97 -15.08 3.95
N MET A 206 5.75 -16.13 4.29
CA MET A 206 5.73 -16.72 5.64
C MET A 206 6.12 -15.71 6.69
N TYR A 207 7.18 -14.92 6.48
CA TYR A 207 7.57 -13.82 7.37
C TYR A 207 6.43 -12.83 7.61
N SER A 208 5.75 -12.39 6.55
CA SER A 208 4.64 -11.45 6.61
C SER A 208 3.40 -11.99 7.36
N ARG A 209 3.31 -13.30 7.56
CA ARG A 209 2.20 -14.00 8.21
C ARG A 209 2.48 -14.39 9.67
N ILE A 210 3.69 -14.15 10.18
CA ILE A 210 4.04 -14.44 11.59
C ILE A 210 3.15 -13.64 12.54
N ARG A 211 2.53 -14.34 13.51
CA ARG A 211 1.65 -13.74 14.54
C ARG A 211 2.00 -14.18 15.96
N LYS A 212 2.52 -15.40 16.13
CA LYS A 212 2.63 -16.06 17.44
C LYS A 212 3.98 -15.85 18.13
N LEU A 213 4.91 -15.16 17.48
CA LEU A 213 6.23 -14.92 18.05
C LEU A 213 6.28 -13.67 18.94
N ASP A 214 5.25 -12.82 18.86
CA ASP A 214 5.18 -11.58 19.62
C ASP A 214 3.88 -11.52 20.41
N SER A 215 3.90 -10.82 21.54
CA SER A 215 2.74 -10.69 22.45
C SER A 215 1.60 -9.85 21.88
N ASP A 216 1.89 -8.97 20.93
CA ASP A 216 0.96 -8.03 20.30
C ASP A 216 0.35 -8.56 18.97
N GLY A 217 0.66 -9.79 18.61
CA GLY A 217 0.01 -10.60 17.58
C GLY A 217 -0.21 -9.94 16.23
N ASP A 218 -1.37 -9.30 16.04
CA ASP A 218 -1.76 -8.71 14.75
C ASP A 218 -1.01 -7.39 14.44
N PHE A 219 -0.62 -6.64 15.47
CA PHE A 219 0.22 -5.43 15.31
C PHE A 219 1.60 -5.79 14.74
N SER A 220 2.28 -6.77 15.33
CA SER A 220 3.56 -7.26 14.82
C SER A 220 3.46 -7.85 13.42
N ARG A 221 2.34 -8.52 13.10
CA ARG A 221 2.11 -9.00 11.74
C ARG A 221 2.03 -7.84 10.74
N THR A 222 1.24 -6.81 11.02
CA THR A 222 1.14 -5.65 10.12
C THR A 222 2.45 -4.87 10.01
N ASP A 223 3.26 -4.83 11.08
CA ASP A 223 4.61 -4.28 11.02
C ASP A 223 5.52 -5.08 10.09
N ARG A 224 5.48 -6.42 10.16
CA ARG A 224 6.22 -7.28 9.21
C ARG A 224 5.79 -7.07 7.77
N GLN A 225 4.49 -6.91 7.52
CA GLN A 225 3.98 -6.60 6.18
C GLN A 225 4.56 -5.27 5.66
N ARG A 226 4.57 -4.21 6.48
CA ARG A 226 5.20 -2.94 6.12
C ARG A 226 6.71 -3.07 5.92
N LYS A 227 7.41 -3.88 6.73
CA LYS A 227 8.84 -4.16 6.56
C LYS A 227 9.12 -4.85 5.24
N VAL A 228 8.32 -5.85 4.84
CA VAL A 228 8.47 -6.50 3.54
C VAL A 228 8.20 -5.51 2.41
N MET A 229 7.14 -4.70 2.50
CA MET A 229 6.89 -3.64 1.52
C MET A 229 8.07 -2.65 1.43
N SER A 230 8.63 -2.23 2.55
CA SER A 230 9.81 -1.36 2.58
C SER A 230 11.04 -2.04 1.97
N ALA A 231 11.23 -3.34 2.19
CA ALA A 231 12.33 -4.12 1.62
C ALA A 231 12.14 -4.36 0.12
N LEU A 232 10.91 -4.61 -0.36
CA LEU A 232 10.58 -4.62 -1.79
C LEU A 232 10.97 -3.28 -2.44
N PHE A 233 10.66 -2.21 -1.79
CA PHE A 233 11.15 -0.90 -2.18
C PHE A 233 12.68 -0.87 -2.28
N GLN A 234 13.43 -1.43 -1.35
CA GLN A 234 14.89 -1.47 -1.37
C GLN A 234 15.45 -2.34 -2.52
N ALA A 235 14.83 -3.45 -2.86
CA ALA A 235 15.26 -4.33 -3.94
C ALA A 235 15.24 -3.65 -5.31
N TYR A 236 14.27 -2.76 -5.56
CA TYR A 236 14.14 -2.04 -6.83
C TYR A 236 15.14 -0.92 -7.04
N LYS A 237 15.67 -0.35 -5.98
CA LYS A 237 16.58 0.79 -6.05
C LYS A 237 17.79 0.55 -6.94
N ASN A 238 18.23 -0.69 -7.06
CA ASN A 238 19.42 -1.07 -7.80
C ASN A 238 19.11 -1.57 -9.22
N SER A 239 17.83 -1.64 -9.60
CA SER A 239 17.42 -2.09 -10.93
C SER A 239 17.49 -0.94 -11.94
N GLY A 240 18.06 -1.19 -13.12
CA GLY A 240 18.05 -0.23 -14.21
C GLY A 240 16.64 -0.01 -14.77
N ILE A 241 16.39 1.14 -15.40
CA ILE A 241 15.06 1.53 -15.91
C ILE A 241 14.44 0.49 -16.85
N ASN A 242 15.24 -0.17 -17.70
CA ASN A 242 14.76 -1.20 -18.61
C ASN A 242 14.29 -2.46 -17.86
N THR A 243 15.03 -2.84 -16.81
CA THR A 243 14.64 -3.96 -15.93
C THR A 243 13.33 -3.63 -15.24
N MET A 244 13.18 -2.40 -14.75
CA MET A 244 11.95 -1.93 -14.12
C MET A 244 10.74 -1.99 -15.05
N LEU A 245 10.86 -1.50 -16.28
CA LEU A 245 9.78 -1.56 -17.27
C LEU A 245 9.39 -3.00 -17.62
N SER A 246 10.36 -3.92 -17.66
CA SER A 246 10.10 -5.34 -17.87
C SER A 246 9.35 -5.98 -16.70
N LEU A 247 9.79 -5.72 -15.47
CA LEU A 247 9.15 -6.23 -14.23
C LEU A 247 7.71 -5.75 -14.11
N VAL A 248 7.49 -4.49 -14.43
CA VAL A 248 6.19 -3.87 -14.46
C VAL A 248 5.20 -4.63 -15.34
N LYS A 249 5.58 -4.92 -16.60
CA LYS A 249 4.73 -5.70 -17.51
C LYS A 249 4.38 -7.08 -16.97
N GLN A 250 5.26 -7.65 -16.14
CA GLN A 250 5.07 -8.96 -15.55
C GLN A 250 4.21 -8.94 -14.28
N ILE A 251 4.27 -7.83 -13.51
CA ILE A 251 3.50 -7.66 -12.26
C ILE A 251 2.04 -7.32 -12.54
N LEU A 252 1.77 -6.52 -13.58
CA LEU A 252 0.41 -6.03 -13.85
C LEU A 252 -0.67 -7.14 -13.97
N PRO A 253 -0.41 -8.29 -14.62
CA PRO A 253 -1.38 -9.37 -14.65
C PRO A 253 -1.62 -10.06 -13.30
N MET A 254 -0.80 -9.75 -12.27
CA MET A 254 -0.82 -10.36 -10.94
C MET A 254 -1.57 -9.51 -9.91
N VAL A 255 -2.07 -8.34 -10.31
CA VAL A 255 -2.79 -7.42 -9.42
C VAL A 255 -4.15 -7.04 -10.02
N ASP A 256 -5.14 -6.85 -9.15
CA ASP A 256 -6.44 -6.31 -9.52
C ASP A 256 -6.50 -4.83 -9.07
N THR A 257 -7.14 -3.98 -9.89
CA THR A 257 -7.32 -2.55 -9.57
C THR A 257 -8.65 -2.04 -10.08
N ASP A 258 -9.23 -1.08 -9.38
CA ASP A 258 -10.44 -0.37 -9.78
C ASP A 258 -10.16 0.91 -10.58
N MET A 259 -8.88 1.24 -10.75
CA MET A 259 -8.46 2.42 -11.51
C MET A 259 -8.47 2.16 -13.01
N GLY A 260 -9.06 3.07 -13.78
CA GLY A 260 -8.97 3.07 -15.22
C GLY A 260 -7.56 3.44 -15.73
N THR A 261 -7.20 2.98 -16.94
CA THR A 261 -5.86 3.23 -17.51
C THR A 261 -5.51 4.73 -17.57
N ILE A 262 -6.49 5.58 -17.89
CA ILE A 262 -6.28 7.04 -17.97
C ILE A 262 -6.08 7.63 -16.58
N GLU A 263 -6.86 7.21 -15.59
CA GLU A 263 -6.73 7.65 -14.19
C GLU A 263 -5.36 7.29 -13.65
N MET A 264 -4.93 6.05 -13.88
CA MET A 264 -3.59 5.59 -13.52
C MET A 264 -2.50 6.44 -14.15
N MET A 265 -2.62 6.77 -15.44
CA MET A 265 -1.64 7.60 -16.14
C MET A 265 -1.57 9.04 -15.58
N LEU A 266 -2.72 9.65 -15.30
CA LEU A 266 -2.78 10.99 -14.71
C LEU A 266 -2.17 11.00 -13.31
N LEU A 267 -2.51 10.00 -12.50
CA LEU A 267 -1.94 9.81 -11.16
C LEU A 267 -0.42 9.62 -11.23
N ALA A 268 0.04 8.86 -12.22
CA ALA A 268 1.45 8.67 -12.52
C ALA A 268 2.18 9.98 -12.79
N MET A 269 1.67 10.77 -13.69
CA MET A 269 2.25 12.06 -14.05
C MET A 269 2.30 13.02 -12.86
N GLU A 270 1.35 12.91 -11.94
CA GLU A 270 1.25 13.73 -10.75
C GLU A 270 2.25 13.31 -9.66
N LEU A 271 2.40 12.01 -9.41
CA LEU A 271 3.20 11.50 -8.30
C LEU A 271 4.69 11.35 -8.62
N VAL A 272 5.06 11.01 -9.88
CA VAL A 272 6.48 10.79 -10.24
C VAL A 272 7.41 11.94 -9.85
N PRO A 273 7.07 13.21 -10.05
CA PRO A 273 7.99 14.31 -9.73
C PRO A 273 8.34 14.39 -8.23
N MET A 274 7.42 13.96 -7.34
CA MET A 274 7.68 14.01 -5.90
C MET A 274 8.52 12.83 -5.39
N LEU A 275 8.44 11.68 -6.06
CA LEU A 275 8.99 10.43 -5.56
C LEU A 275 10.50 10.49 -5.28
N SER A 276 11.27 11.23 -6.10
CA SER A 276 12.72 11.34 -5.93
C SER A 276 13.14 12.08 -4.65
N GLN A 277 12.23 12.80 -4.01
CA GLN A 277 12.47 13.61 -2.83
C GLN A 277 11.64 13.16 -1.63
N ALA A 278 10.78 12.13 -1.79
CA ALA A 278 9.83 11.73 -0.77
C ALA A 278 10.50 11.08 0.46
N GLU A 279 9.99 11.40 1.64
CA GLU A 279 10.29 10.71 2.89
C GLU A 279 9.21 9.67 3.17
N VAL A 280 9.61 8.49 3.69
CA VAL A 280 8.69 7.39 3.99
C VAL A 280 8.50 7.24 5.48
N VAL A 281 7.25 7.31 5.90
CA VAL A 281 6.83 7.09 7.28
C VAL A 281 5.88 5.89 7.35
N SER A 282 5.89 5.18 8.45
CA SER A 282 5.06 3.98 8.69
C SER A 282 4.28 4.13 9.99
N GLN A 283 2.98 3.84 9.94
CA GLN A 283 2.10 3.84 11.12
C GLN A 283 1.01 2.76 11.00
N HIS A 284 0.23 2.58 12.04
CA HIS A 284 -0.94 1.69 12.04
C HIS A 284 -2.15 2.34 12.71
N VAL A 285 -3.32 1.88 12.34
CA VAL A 285 -4.61 2.20 12.94
C VAL A 285 -5.22 0.92 13.52
N PRO A 286 -5.61 0.91 14.80
CA PRO A 286 -5.58 2.02 15.75
C PRO A 286 -4.20 2.21 16.38
N ALA A 287 -3.85 3.43 16.78
CA ALA A 287 -2.65 3.71 17.56
C ALA A 287 -2.86 3.34 19.03
N ALA A 288 -1.77 3.19 19.78
CA ALA A 288 -1.84 2.94 21.21
C ALA A 288 -2.64 4.05 21.94
N GLY A 289 -3.61 3.66 22.77
CA GLY A 289 -4.48 4.58 23.49
C GLY A 289 -5.69 5.10 22.71
N THR A 290 -5.87 4.73 21.43
CA THR A 290 -7.02 5.12 20.61
C THR A 290 -8.02 3.98 20.39
N TYR A 291 -7.98 2.94 21.19
CA TYR A 291 -8.91 1.80 21.10
C TYR A 291 -9.07 1.06 22.43
N THR A 292 -10.09 0.25 22.49
CA THR A 292 -10.32 -0.73 23.57
C THR A 292 -10.49 -2.13 22.99
N ASP A 293 -9.85 -3.13 23.64
CA ASP A 293 -10.07 -4.54 23.32
C ASP A 293 -11.41 -4.99 23.88
N GLN A 294 -12.25 -5.59 23.05
CA GLN A 294 -13.57 -6.09 23.46
C GLN A 294 -13.85 -7.46 22.85
N ASN A 295 -14.75 -8.22 23.50
CA ASN A 295 -15.34 -9.42 22.92
C ASN A 295 -16.80 -9.12 22.57
N ILE A 296 -17.10 -9.02 21.29
CA ILE A 296 -18.46 -8.74 20.80
C ILE A 296 -18.95 -9.97 20.04
N GLN A 297 -20.02 -10.58 20.52
CA GLN A 297 -20.62 -11.78 19.91
C GLN A 297 -19.59 -12.92 19.70
N GLY A 298 -18.67 -13.11 20.64
CA GLY A 298 -17.60 -14.12 20.56
C GLY A 298 -16.41 -13.74 19.67
N MET A 299 -16.40 -12.55 19.09
CA MET A 299 -15.28 -12.03 18.31
C MET A 299 -14.40 -11.12 19.18
N SER A 300 -13.11 -11.41 19.28
CA SER A 300 -12.13 -10.45 19.80
C SER A 300 -11.96 -9.34 18.80
N VAL A 301 -12.21 -8.08 19.18
CA VAL A 301 -12.23 -6.91 18.32
C VAL A 301 -11.55 -5.72 18.97
N LEU A 302 -11.04 -4.80 18.15
CA LEU A 302 -10.50 -3.52 18.55
C LEU A 302 -11.57 -2.45 18.27
N VAL A 303 -12.17 -1.90 19.32
CA VAL A 303 -13.16 -0.82 19.18
C VAL A 303 -12.41 0.52 19.21
N PRO A 304 -12.30 1.22 18.08
CA PRO A 304 -11.56 2.46 18.02
C PRO A 304 -12.33 3.62 18.67
N ASP A 305 -11.60 4.53 19.29
CA ASP A 305 -12.04 5.89 19.45
C ASP A 305 -11.91 6.59 18.09
N THR A 306 -13.01 6.68 17.37
CA THR A 306 -13.02 7.15 16.00
C THR A 306 -12.54 8.59 15.85
N ASP A 307 -12.86 9.45 16.84
CA ASP A 307 -12.45 10.86 16.81
C ASP A 307 -10.94 10.99 17.07
N ALA A 308 -10.41 10.24 18.03
CA ALA A 308 -8.98 10.20 18.30
C ALA A 308 -8.19 9.63 17.08
N VAL A 309 -8.72 8.61 16.42
CA VAL A 309 -8.12 8.05 15.19
C VAL A 309 -8.15 9.07 14.05
N ARG A 310 -9.27 9.76 13.83
CA ARG A 310 -9.37 10.83 12.82
C ARG A 310 -8.35 11.93 13.08
N GLN A 311 -8.28 12.43 14.30
CA GLN A 311 -7.32 13.47 14.68
C GLN A 311 -5.87 13.02 14.47
N MET A 312 -5.55 11.77 14.82
CA MET A 312 -4.22 11.18 14.55
C MET A 312 -3.91 11.16 13.04
N LEU A 313 -4.86 10.72 12.22
CA LEU A 313 -4.69 10.67 10.76
C LEU A 313 -4.55 12.06 10.15
N GLU A 314 -5.35 13.02 10.57
CA GLU A 314 -5.23 14.43 10.17
C GLU A 314 -3.84 14.98 10.51
N ASN A 315 -3.38 14.77 11.74
CA ASN A 315 -2.08 15.25 12.19
C ASN A 315 -0.90 14.62 11.47
N THR A 316 -1.05 13.39 10.98
CA THR A 316 0.06 12.65 10.34
C THR A 316 0.03 12.69 8.82
N LEU A 317 -1.13 12.88 8.21
CA LEU A 317 -1.32 12.86 6.76
C LEU A 317 -1.49 14.27 6.17
N LEU A 318 -2.06 15.19 6.94
CA LEU A 318 -2.19 16.60 6.56
C LEU A 318 -1.07 17.43 7.21
N ASP A 319 -0.70 18.54 6.60
CA ASP A 319 0.41 19.42 7.03
C ASP A 319 0.10 20.24 8.30
N THR A 320 -0.45 19.66 9.34
CA THR A 320 -0.76 20.42 10.57
C THR A 320 0.47 20.78 11.41
N ALA A 321 1.67 20.33 11.04
CA ALA A 321 2.92 20.62 11.76
C ALA A 321 3.60 21.94 11.35
N ALA A 322 3.02 22.75 10.46
CA ALA A 322 3.64 23.97 9.91
C ALA A 322 2.94 25.28 10.33
N VAL A 323 2.16 25.28 11.41
CA VAL A 323 1.61 26.52 12.01
C VAL A 323 2.01 26.56 13.48
N SER A 324 3.25 26.90 13.73
CA SER A 324 3.72 27.43 15.02
C SER A 324 4.87 28.39 14.79
#